data_133c435c28c7e212f7e95096e1dc0dda
#
_entry.id   133c435c28c7e212f7e95096e1dc0dda
#
_cell.length_a   1.000
_cell.length_b   1.000
_cell.length_c   1.000
_cell.angle_alpha   90.00
_cell.angle_beta   90.00
_cell.angle_gamma   90.00
#
_symmetry.space_group_name_H-M   'P 1'
#
loop_
_entity.id
_entity.type
_entity.pdbx_description
1 polymer ?
#
loop_
_entity_poly.entity_id
_entity_poly.type
_entity_poly.pdbx_seq_one_letter_code
_entity_poly.pdbx_strand_id
1 'polypeptide(L)'
;VYDDLSKQAVAYREVSLILRRPSGREAYPGDIFYLHSRLLERAAKIISQEEVAREMNDLPESLKGIVKGGGSLTALPIIETQAGDVSAYIPTNVISITDGQIFLETDLFNQGTRPAINVGISVSRVGGNAQIKAMKKVAGTLKIDQAQYRELEAFSKFSSDMDPITALTIDKGRKNGQLLIQPQYSPMPVEQQIAILYCGTHGLLHDVPLDLSLIH
;
A
#
# COMPACT_ATOMS: atom_id res chain seq x y z
N VAL A 1 -11.62 13.75 -5.39
CA VAL A 1 -11.63 12.74 -4.31
C VAL A 1 -12.89 11.89 -4.46
N TYR A 2 -12.73 10.57 -4.44
CA TYR A 2 -13.84 9.59 -4.45
C TYR A 2 -13.79 8.85 -3.11
N ASP A 3 -14.87 8.90 -2.34
CA ASP A 3 -14.99 8.23 -1.05
C ASP A 3 -16.24 7.34 -1.08
N ASP A 4 -16.11 6.14 -1.43
CA ASP A 4 -15.02 5.33 -2.01
C ASP A 4 -15.49 4.58 -3.27
N LEU A 5 -14.64 3.73 -3.86
CA LEU A 5 -15.03 2.98 -5.05
C LEU A 5 -16.01 1.83 -4.74
N SER A 6 -16.06 1.32 -3.51
CA SER A 6 -17.07 0.35 -3.08
C SER A 6 -18.46 0.96 -3.14
N LYS A 7 -18.63 2.19 -2.64
CA LYS A 7 -19.91 2.94 -2.71
C LYS A 7 -20.28 3.30 -4.14
N GLN A 8 -19.28 3.65 -4.97
CA GLN A 8 -19.52 3.87 -6.41
C GLN A 8 -20.07 2.61 -7.08
N ALA A 9 -19.49 1.43 -6.76
CA ALA A 9 -19.96 0.16 -7.30
C ALA A 9 -21.41 -0.15 -6.88
N VAL A 10 -21.76 0.08 -5.61
CA VAL A 10 -23.11 -0.11 -5.10
C VAL A 10 -24.10 0.81 -5.81
N ALA A 11 -23.81 2.10 -5.92
CA ALA A 11 -24.66 3.06 -6.63
C ALA A 11 -24.86 2.66 -8.10
N TYR A 12 -23.78 2.22 -8.78
CA TYR A 12 -23.88 1.76 -10.16
C TYR A 12 -24.72 0.49 -10.30
N ARG A 13 -24.64 -0.45 -9.35
CA ARG A 13 -25.50 -1.63 -9.29
C ARG A 13 -26.96 -1.24 -9.13
N GLU A 14 -27.29 -0.32 -8.23
CA GLU A 14 -28.65 0.14 -7.98
C GLU A 14 -29.25 0.77 -9.25
N VAL A 15 -28.53 1.69 -9.90
CA VAL A 15 -28.97 2.30 -11.17
C VAL A 15 -29.18 1.23 -12.25
N SER A 16 -28.28 0.26 -12.35
CA SER A 16 -28.36 -0.80 -13.34
C SER A 16 -29.58 -1.71 -13.12
N LEU A 17 -29.91 -2.02 -11.86
CA LEU A 17 -31.08 -2.79 -11.49
C LEU A 17 -32.39 -2.03 -11.79
N ILE A 18 -32.44 -0.72 -11.50
CA ILE A 18 -33.59 0.12 -11.85
C ILE A 18 -33.81 0.14 -13.36
N LEU A 19 -32.72 0.23 -14.13
CA LEU A 19 -32.75 0.17 -15.60
C LEU A 19 -32.97 -1.22 -16.16
N ARG A 20 -33.19 -2.23 -15.30
CA ARG A 20 -33.39 -3.65 -15.66
C ARG A 20 -32.28 -4.21 -16.55
N ARG A 21 -31.04 -3.77 -16.36
CA ARG A 21 -29.87 -4.35 -17.04
C ARG A 21 -29.61 -5.77 -16.49
N PRO A 22 -29.12 -6.68 -17.34
CA PRO A 22 -28.74 -8.02 -16.89
C PRO A 22 -27.67 -7.94 -15.76
N SER A 23 -27.90 -8.65 -14.67
CA SER A 23 -26.96 -8.71 -13.56
C SER A 23 -26.19 -10.03 -13.56
N GLY A 24 -24.93 -9.98 -13.10
CA GLY A 24 -24.07 -11.12 -12.91
C GLY A 24 -23.80 -11.41 -11.44
N ARG A 25 -22.55 -11.75 -11.10
CA ARG A 25 -22.11 -12.06 -9.73
C ARG A 25 -22.46 -10.91 -8.77
N GLU A 26 -23.01 -11.26 -7.62
CA GLU A 26 -23.43 -10.32 -6.55
C GLU A 26 -24.40 -9.22 -7.05
N ALA A 27 -25.18 -9.55 -8.08
CA ALA A 27 -26.11 -8.64 -8.76
C ALA A 27 -25.45 -7.41 -9.41
N TYR A 28 -24.15 -7.40 -9.58
CA TYR A 28 -23.46 -6.34 -10.33
C TYR A 28 -23.68 -6.51 -11.84
N PRO A 29 -23.79 -5.40 -12.61
CA PRO A 29 -23.84 -5.47 -14.06
C PRO A 29 -22.53 -5.98 -14.66
N GLY A 30 -22.58 -6.55 -15.87
CA GLY A 30 -21.42 -7.16 -16.51
C GLY A 30 -20.26 -6.19 -16.80
N ASP A 31 -20.52 -4.90 -16.86
CA ASP A 31 -19.53 -3.84 -17.12
C ASP A 31 -18.96 -3.19 -15.84
N ILE A 32 -19.20 -3.78 -14.66
CA ILE A 32 -18.69 -3.25 -13.40
C ILE A 32 -17.15 -3.16 -13.36
N PHE A 33 -16.47 -4.12 -13.94
CA PHE A 33 -15.01 -4.08 -14.07
C PHE A 33 -14.57 -2.88 -14.89
N TYR A 34 -15.25 -2.60 -15.99
CA TYR A 34 -14.96 -1.46 -16.86
C TYR A 34 -15.22 -0.11 -16.18
N LEU A 35 -16.22 -0.04 -15.29
CA LEU A 35 -16.46 1.15 -14.47
C LEU A 35 -15.21 1.60 -13.71
N HIS A 36 -14.53 0.67 -13.05
CA HIS A 36 -13.34 0.95 -12.26
C HIS A 36 -12.08 1.05 -13.12
N SER A 37 -11.88 0.16 -14.09
CA SER A 37 -10.68 0.16 -14.92
C SER A 37 -10.53 1.46 -15.72
N ARG A 38 -11.58 1.93 -16.39
CA ARG A 38 -11.53 3.20 -17.14
C ARG A 38 -11.21 4.42 -16.29
N LEU A 39 -11.55 4.40 -15.00
CA LEU A 39 -11.20 5.45 -14.04
C LEU A 39 -9.75 5.34 -13.61
N LEU A 40 -9.31 4.15 -13.20
CA LEU A 40 -7.99 3.91 -12.63
C LEU A 40 -6.87 3.95 -13.66
N GLU A 41 -7.14 3.53 -14.89
CA GLU A 41 -6.18 3.59 -16.00
C GLU A 41 -5.84 5.03 -16.45
N ARG A 42 -6.52 6.03 -15.91
CA ARG A 42 -6.12 7.44 -16.08
C ARG A 42 -4.89 7.80 -15.25
N ALA A 43 -4.57 7.02 -14.21
CA ALA A 43 -3.32 7.13 -13.48
C ALA A 43 -2.19 6.54 -14.32
N ALA A 44 -1.27 7.40 -14.75
CA ALA A 44 -0.20 7.00 -15.66
C ALA A 44 1.04 7.88 -15.48
N LYS A 45 2.17 7.37 -15.97
CA LYS A 45 3.39 8.16 -16.15
C LYS A 45 3.57 8.41 -17.65
N ILE A 46 3.65 9.67 -18.02
CA ILE A 46 3.81 10.10 -19.42
C ILE A 46 5.28 10.03 -19.80
N ILE A 47 5.56 9.65 -21.04
CA ILE A 47 6.90 9.64 -21.63
C ILE A 47 7.52 11.02 -21.57
N SER A 48 8.83 11.10 -21.26
CA SER A 48 9.53 12.38 -21.13
C SER A 48 9.79 13.09 -22.46
N GLN A 49 9.77 12.37 -23.57
CA GLN A 49 9.97 12.92 -24.92
C GLN A 49 8.69 13.62 -25.39
N GLU A 50 8.75 14.95 -25.53
CA GLU A 50 7.60 15.78 -25.86
C GLU A 50 6.99 15.44 -27.23
N GLU A 51 7.83 15.17 -28.23
CA GLU A 51 7.40 14.79 -29.57
C GLU A 51 6.52 13.55 -29.56
N VAL A 52 6.96 12.49 -28.82
CA VAL A 52 6.21 11.26 -28.69
C VAL A 52 4.93 11.44 -27.87
N ALA A 53 4.97 12.30 -26.84
CA ALA A 53 3.81 12.59 -26.00
C ALA A 53 2.70 13.31 -26.82
N ARG A 54 3.06 14.11 -27.81
CA ARG A 54 2.13 14.80 -28.70
C ARG A 54 1.46 13.87 -29.72
N GLU A 55 2.06 12.73 -30.01
CA GLU A 55 1.55 11.72 -30.95
C GLU A 55 0.62 10.68 -30.32
N MET A 56 0.25 10.83 -29.02
CA MET A 56 -0.68 9.90 -28.35
C MET A 56 -2.03 9.87 -29.08
N ASN A 57 -2.52 8.65 -29.38
CA ASN A 57 -3.70 8.41 -30.20
C ASN A 57 -4.99 9.05 -29.67
N ASP A 58 -5.14 9.12 -28.35
CA ASP A 58 -6.35 9.64 -27.70
C ASP A 58 -6.23 11.10 -27.25
N LEU A 59 -5.23 11.83 -27.75
CA LEU A 59 -5.01 13.21 -27.39
C LEU A 59 -5.94 14.12 -28.20
N PRO A 60 -6.86 14.90 -27.55
CA PRO A 60 -7.67 15.87 -28.24
C PRO A 60 -6.83 16.90 -28.99
N GLU A 61 -7.24 17.31 -30.18
CA GLU A 61 -6.54 18.31 -31.00
C GLU A 61 -6.26 19.62 -30.22
N SER A 62 -7.20 20.03 -29.36
CA SER A 62 -7.05 21.24 -28.52
C SER A 62 -5.88 21.17 -27.53
N LEU A 63 -5.42 19.97 -27.20
CA LEU A 63 -4.33 19.74 -26.24
C LEU A 63 -2.98 19.49 -26.89
N LYS A 64 -2.93 19.15 -28.18
CA LYS A 64 -1.67 18.82 -28.87
C LYS A 64 -0.61 19.94 -28.79
N GLY A 65 -1.04 21.20 -28.81
CA GLY A 65 -0.14 22.36 -28.68
C GLY A 65 0.33 22.65 -27.24
N ILE A 66 -0.32 22.04 -26.24
CA ILE A 66 -0.07 22.33 -24.82
C ILE A 66 0.70 21.19 -24.14
N VAL A 67 0.60 19.98 -24.71
CA VAL A 67 1.23 18.78 -24.13
C VAL A 67 2.75 18.93 -24.10
N LYS A 68 3.30 18.71 -22.90
CA LYS A 68 4.72 18.57 -22.64
C LYS A 68 5.04 17.13 -22.30
N GLY A 69 6.25 16.69 -22.53
CA GLY A 69 6.73 15.39 -22.08
C GLY A 69 6.86 15.33 -20.55
N GLY A 70 6.78 14.13 -19.99
CA GLY A 70 6.91 13.86 -18.56
C GLY A 70 5.65 14.09 -17.76
N GLY A 71 5.79 13.95 -16.45
CA GLY A 71 4.67 14.01 -15.51
C GLY A 71 4.10 12.64 -15.16
N SER A 72 3.43 12.58 -14.01
CA SER A 72 2.79 11.36 -13.52
C SER A 72 1.57 11.67 -12.68
N LEU A 73 0.58 10.78 -12.71
CA LEU A 73 -0.57 10.78 -11.85
C LEU A 73 -0.65 9.44 -11.12
N THR A 74 -0.60 9.47 -9.79
CA THR A 74 -0.77 8.28 -8.95
C THR A 74 -2.17 8.28 -8.36
N ALA A 75 -2.89 7.18 -8.51
CA ALA A 75 -4.18 6.94 -7.87
C ALA A 75 -4.02 6.00 -6.67
N LEU A 76 -4.67 6.34 -5.57
CA LEU A 76 -4.80 5.49 -4.38
C LEU A 76 -6.29 5.19 -4.17
N PRO A 77 -6.86 4.18 -4.88
CA PRO A 77 -8.25 3.83 -4.73
C PRO A 77 -8.50 3.16 -3.36
N ILE A 78 -9.58 3.58 -2.71
CA ILE A 78 -10.00 3.02 -1.43
C ILE A 78 -11.16 2.06 -1.68
N ILE A 79 -11.01 0.84 -1.18
CA ILE A 79 -12.01 -0.21 -1.20
C ILE A 79 -12.32 -0.62 0.23
N GLU A 80 -13.58 -0.55 0.60
CA GLU A 80 -14.07 -1.07 1.87
C GLU A 80 -14.31 -2.57 1.76
N THR A 81 -13.75 -3.36 2.67
CA THR A 81 -14.00 -4.80 2.79
C THR A 81 -14.91 -5.06 3.98
N GLN A 82 -15.80 -6.05 3.86
CA GLN A 82 -16.60 -6.51 5.00
C GLN A 82 -15.85 -7.62 5.73
N ALA A 83 -15.61 -7.44 7.02
CA ALA A 83 -14.88 -8.38 7.87
C ALA A 83 -13.50 -8.80 7.30
N GLY A 84 -12.84 -7.93 6.55
CA GLY A 84 -11.54 -8.22 5.93
C GLY A 84 -11.59 -9.16 4.73
N ASP A 85 -12.78 -9.46 4.18
CA ASP A 85 -12.90 -10.34 3.00
C ASP A 85 -12.43 -9.63 1.72
N VAL A 86 -11.18 -9.92 1.36
CA VAL A 86 -10.54 -9.43 0.12
C VAL A 86 -10.87 -10.29 -1.10
N SER A 87 -11.53 -11.43 -0.90
CA SER A 87 -11.94 -12.35 -1.98
C SER A 87 -13.28 -11.99 -2.61
N ALA A 88 -13.98 -11.02 -2.05
CA ALA A 88 -15.22 -10.49 -2.59
C ALA A 88 -15.03 -9.91 -4.00
N TYR A 89 -16.12 -9.76 -4.75
CA TYR A 89 -16.07 -9.43 -6.18
C TYR A 89 -15.41 -8.07 -6.48
N ILE A 90 -15.78 -7.02 -5.77
CA ILE A 90 -15.24 -5.68 -6.02
C ILE A 90 -13.77 -5.56 -5.61
N PRO A 91 -13.34 -5.99 -4.39
CA PRO A 91 -11.92 -6.01 -4.02
C PRO A 91 -11.06 -6.76 -5.04
N THR A 92 -11.47 -7.95 -5.45
CA THR A 92 -10.73 -8.78 -6.43
C THR A 92 -10.55 -8.06 -7.77
N ASN A 93 -11.61 -7.42 -8.28
CA ASN A 93 -11.54 -6.65 -9.52
C ASN A 93 -10.53 -5.50 -9.40
N VAL A 94 -10.57 -4.72 -8.32
CA VAL A 94 -9.69 -3.57 -8.15
C VAL A 94 -8.23 -3.99 -7.95
N ILE A 95 -7.97 -5.07 -7.21
CA ILE A 95 -6.62 -5.65 -7.08
C ILE A 95 -6.06 -6.03 -8.45
N SER A 96 -6.88 -6.55 -9.37
CA SER A 96 -6.43 -6.92 -10.71
C SER A 96 -6.12 -5.73 -11.63
N ILE A 97 -6.79 -4.59 -11.40
CA ILE A 97 -6.57 -3.35 -12.15
C ILE A 97 -5.32 -2.61 -11.67
N THR A 98 -5.07 -2.61 -10.37
CA THR A 98 -4.00 -1.82 -9.72
C THR A 98 -2.67 -2.56 -9.69
N ASP A 99 -1.58 -1.82 -9.42
CA ASP A 99 -0.23 -2.36 -9.31
C ASP A 99 0.12 -2.91 -7.92
N GLY A 100 -0.86 -3.27 -7.16
CA GLY A 100 -0.70 -3.82 -5.82
C GLY A 100 -1.78 -3.33 -4.86
N GLN A 101 -1.66 -3.71 -3.62
CA GLN A 101 -2.61 -3.38 -2.57
C GLN A 101 -1.91 -3.15 -1.24
N ILE A 102 -2.49 -2.26 -0.45
CA ILE A 102 -2.11 -1.99 0.94
C ILE A 102 -3.28 -2.42 1.81
N PHE A 103 -3.08 -3.42 2.65
CA PHE A 103 -4.10 -3.92 3.58
C PHE A 103 -4.01 -3.17 4.91
N LEU A 104 -5.14 -2.59 5.32
CA LEU A 104 -5.31 -1.99 6.64
C LEU A 104 -6.15 -2.93 7.50
N GLU A 105 -5.69 -3.22 8.71
CA GLU A 105 -6.35 -4.14 9.64
C GLU A 105 -6.79 -3.42 10.91
N THR A 106 -8.05 -3.67 11.31
CA THR A 106 -8.64 -3.09 12.53
C THR A 106 -7.88 -3.52 13.79
N ASP A 107 -7.42 -4.76 13.84
CA ASP A 107 -6.68 -5.27 15.00
C ASP A 107 -5.35 -4.57 15.21
N LEU A 108 -4.60 -4.30 14.12
CA LEU A 108 -3.37 -3.50 14.19
C LEU A 108 -3.66 -2.06 14.65
N PHE A 109 -4.75 -1.46 14.16
CA PHE A 109 -5.16 -0.13 14.57
C PHE A 109 -5.48 -0.05 16.07
N ASN A 110 -6.23 -1.03 16.59
CA ASN A 110 -6.61 -1.12 17.99
C ASN A 110 -5.39 -1.40 18.90
N GLN A 111 -4.38 -2.10 18.41
CA GLN A 111 -3.11 -2.33 19.10
C GLN A 111 -2.18 -1.10 19.11
N GLY A 112 -2.56 -0.01 18.45
CA GLY A 112 -1.77 1.22 18.38
C GLY A 112 -0.79 1.28 17.21
N THR A 113 -0.73 0.27 16.36
CA THR A 113 0.05 0.30 15.12
C THR A 113 -0.63 1.21 14.10
N ARG A 114 -0.07 2.40 13.89
CA ARG A 114 -0.62 3.42 12.98
C ARG A 114 0.49 4.02 12.11
N PRO A 115 0.36 3.93 10.76
CA PRO A 115 -0.75 3.33 10.01
C PRO A 115 -0.88 1.81 10.24
N ALA A 116 -2.13 1.32 10.22
CA ALA A 116 -2.46 -0.08 10.53
C ALA A 116 -2.22 -1.02 9.34
N ILE A 117 -1.05 -0.94 8.73
CA ILE A 117 -0.70 -1.66 7.51
C ILE A 117 -0.20 -3.06 7.85
N ASN A 118 -0.86 -4.07 7.28
CA ASN A 118 -0.32 -5.43 7.30
C ASN A 118 0.73 -5.59 6.20
N VAL A 119 2.00 -5.49 6.57
CA VAL A 119 3.14 -5.58 5.64
C VAL A 119 3.26 -6.98 5.01
N GLY A 120 2.80 -8.03 5.71
CA GLY A 120 2.90 -9.42 5.25
C GLY A 120 2.12 -9.67 3.96
N ILE A 121 0.87 -9.24 3.93
CA ILE A 121 -0.08 -9.46 2.83
C ILE A 121 -0.16 -8.31 1.84
N SER A 122 0.40 -7.15 2.17
CA SER A 122 0.49 -6.01 1.25
C SER A 122 1.54 -6.27 0.18
N VAL A 123 1.21 -5.95 -1.07
CA VAL A 123 2.05 -6.20 -2.23
C VAL A 123 2.12 -4.97 -3.11
N SER A 124 3.31 -4.67 -3.65
CA SER A 124 3.51 -3.68 -4.71
C SER A 124 4.20 -4.35 -5.91
N ARG A 125 3.58 -4.29 -7.09
CA ARG A 125 4.17 -4.78 -8.34
C ARG A 125 5.27 -3.86 -8.85
N VAL A 126 5.18 -2.57 -8.56
CA VAL A 126 6.22 -1.58 -8.88
C VAL A 126 7.42 -1.75 -7.94
N GLY A 127 7.14 -1.96 -6.65
CA GLY A 127 8.13 -2.30 -5.64
C GLY A 127 9.31 -1.35 -5.60
N GLY A 128 10.50 -1.93 -5.52
CA GLY A 128 11.76 -1.19 -5.45
C GLY A 128 12.09 -0.32 -6.67
N ASN A 129 11.39 -0.45 -7.79
CA ASN A 129 11.61 0.39 -8.96
C ASN A 129 11.15 1.84 -8.76
N ALA A 130 10.21 2.07 -7.83
CA ALA A 130 9.76 3.41 -7.46
C ALA A 130 10.65 4.06 -6.38
N GLN A 131 11.55 3.30 -5.76
CA GLN A 131 12.41 3.77 -4.69
C GLN A 131 13.72 4.33 -5.22
N ILE A 132 14.25 5.36 -4.56
CA ILE A 132 15.63 5.81 -4.78
C ILE A 132 16.60 4.72 -4.31
N LYS A 133 17.80 4.69 -4.90
CA LYS A 133 18.79 3.63 -4.66
C LYS A 133 19.12 3.41 -3.19
N ALA A 134 19.23 4.49 -2.41
CA ALA A 134 19.52 4.41 -0.98
C ALA A 134 18.38 3.74 -0.20
N MET A 135 17.12 4.13 -0.43
CA MET A 135 15.96 3.52 0.20
C MET A 135 15.86 2.04 -0.16
N LYS A 136 16.02 1.68 -1.43
CA LYS A 136 16.00 0.29 -1.89
C LYS A 136 17.03 -0.58 -1.18
N LYS A 137 18.24 -0.03 -0.94
CA LYS A 137 19.31 -0.76 -0.24
C LYS A 137 18.99 -0.97 1.23
N VAL A 138 18.43 0.04 1.90
CA VAL A 138 18.17 0.00 3.35
C VAL A 138 16.89 -0.78 3.67
N ALA A 139 15.81 -0.57 2.92
CA ALA A 139 14.52 -1.20 3.19
C ALA A 139 14.39 -2.62 2.62
N GLY A 140 15.38 -3.11 1.87
CA GLY A 140 15.26 -4.38 1.13
C GLY A 140 14.98 -5.61 1.99
N THR A 141 15.51 -5.66 3.21
CA THR A 141 15.32 -6.79 4.15
C THR A 141 14.17 -6.58 5.13
N LEU A 142 13.68 -5.35 5.27
CA LEU A 142 12.73 -4.97 6.33
C LEU A 142 11.46 -5.84 6.35
N LYS A 143 10.92 -6.17 5.17
CA LYS A 143 9.73 -7.02 5.07
C LYS A 143 9.99 -8.44 5.59
N ILE A 144 11.15 -8.99 5.27
CA ILE A 144 11.56 -10.34 5.70
C ILE A 144 11.82 -10.33 7.21
N ASP A 145 12.55 -9.34 7.70
CA ASP A 145 12.86 -9.17 9.13
C ASP A 145 11.55 -9.06 9.95
N GLN A 146 10.55 -8.31 9.47
CA GLN A 146 9.26 -8.18 10.13
C GLN A 146 8.41 -9.46 10.08
N ALA A 147 8.50 -10.24 9.00
CA ALA A 147 7.82 -11.52 8.90
C ALA A 147 8.41 -12.53 9.90
N GLN A 148 9.74 -12.63 9.98
CA GLN A 148 10.44 -13.47 10.96
C GLN A 148 10.12 -13.05 12.39
N TYR A 149 10.12 -11.76 12.68
CA TYR A 149 9.73 -11.24 14.00
C TYR A 149 8.33 -11.70 14.42
N ARG A 150 7.33 -11.56 13.55
CA ARG A 150 5.96 -11.97 13.86
C ARG A 150 5.82 -13.46 14.13
N GLU A 151 6.53 -14.28 13.38
CA GLU A 151 6.57 -15.73 13.60
C GLU A 151 7.19 -16.06 14.96
N LEU A 152 8.35 -15.50 15.26
CA LEU A 152 9.04 -15.71 16.53
C LEU A 152 8.28 -15.14 17.73
N GLU A 153 7.64 -13.98 17.60
CA GLU A 153 6.79 -13.39 18.64
C GLU A 153 5.60 -14.29 18.99
N ALA A 154 4.99 -14.92 18.00
CA ALA A 154 3.90 -15.87 18.23
C ALA A 154 4.41 -17.08 19.04
N PHE A 155 5.59 -17.62 18.74
CA PHE A 155 6.21 -18.72 19.49
C PHE A 155 6.63 -18.30 20.90
N SER A 156 7.14 -17.09 21.06
CA SER A 156 7.65 -16.59 22.35
C SER A 156 6.59 -16.54 23.45
N LYS A 157 5.31 -16.41 23.07
CA LYS A 157 4.18 -16.43 24.00
C LYS A 157 3.95 -17.80 24.65
N PHE A 158 4.50 -18.86 24.07
CA PHE A 158 4.32 -20.23 24.53
C PHE A 158 5.59 -20.86 25.11
N SER A 159 6.76 -20.18 24.99
CA SER A 159 8.05 -20.69 25.47
C SER A 159 8.60 -19.83 26.61
N SER A 160 8.95 -20.48 27.72
CA SER A 160 9.57 -19.82 28.86
C SER A 160 11.09 -19.60 28.72
N ASP A 161 11.74 -20.39 27.85
CA ASP A 161 13.18 -20.32 27.62
C ASP A 161 13.46 -19.96 26.16
N MET A 162 13.95 -18.74 25.95
CA MET A 162 14.41 -18.27 24.64
C MET A 162 15.93 -18.25 24.58
N ASP A 163 16.46 -18.75 23.46
CA ASP A 163 17.90 -18.59 23.22
C ASP A 163 18.24 -17.09 22.93
N PRO A 164 19.48 -16.66 23.21
CA PRO A 164 19.89 -15.27 23.07
C PRO A 164 19.73 -14.71 21.64
N ILE A 165 19.88 -15.53 20.60
CA ILE A 165 19.77 -15.11 19.19
C ILE A 165 18.32 -14.80 18.86
N THR A 166 17.40 -15.65 19.27
CA THR A 166 15.96 -15.45 19.12
C THR A 166 15.50 -14.19 19.85
N ALA A 167 15.99 -13.98 21.09
CA ALA A 167 15.68 -12.78 21.86
C ALA A 167 16.14 -11.50 21.16
N LEU A 168 17.33 -11.47 20.58
CA LEU A 168 17.86 -10.34 19.81
C LEU A 168 17.02 -10.08 18.54
N THR A 169 16.59 -11.14 17.85
CA THR A 169 15.75 -11.01 16.64
C THR A 169 14.39 -10.43 16.99
N ILE A 170 13.80 -10.83 18.10
CA ILE A 170 12.52 -10.28 18.58
C ILE A 170 12.68 -8.82 19.01
N ASP A 171 13.75 -8.48 19.75
CA ASP A 171 14.01 -7.09 20.14
C ASP A 171 14.18 -6.18 18.92
N LYS A 172 15.00 -6.58 17.94
CA LYS A 172 15.16 -5.87 16.67
C LYS A 172 13.84 -5.70 15.93
N GLY A 173 13.06 -6.77 15.80
CA GLY A 173 11.77 -6.73 15.09
C GLY A 173 10.75 -5.84 15.77
N ARG A 174 10.68 -5.86 17.10
CA ARG A 174 9.82 -4.98 17.89
C ARG A 174 10.19 -3.52 17.73
N LYS A 175 11.48 -3.17 17.79
CA LYS A 175 11.97 -1.81 17.56
C LYS A 175 11.70 -1.34 16.13
N ASN A 176 11.95 -2.18 15.13
CA ASN A 176 11.59 -1.87 13.75
C ASN A 176 10.09 -1.61 13.57
N GLY A 177 9.24 -2.37 14.27
CA GLY A 177 7.79 -2.12 14.29
C GLY A 177 7.44 -0.74 14.84
N GLN A 178 8.12 -0.31 15.89
CA GLN A 178 7.92 1.04 16.46
C GLN A 178 8.37 2.15 15.52
N LEU A 179 9.52 1.99 14.84
CA LEU A 179 10.00 2.97 13.86
C LEU A 179 9.06 3.19 12.67
N LEU A 180 8.17 2.23 12.40
CA LEU A 180 7.17 2.32 11.34
C LEU A 180 5.88 3.04 11.76
N ILE A 181 5.70 3.31 13.06
CA ILE A 181 4.56 4.08 13.56
C ILE A 181 4.77 5.56 13.23
N GLN A 182 3.77 6.16 12.61
CA GLN A 182 3.83 7.56 12.19
C GLN A 182 2.60 8.32 12.68
N PRO A 183 2.77 9.56 13.15
CA PRO A 183 1.64 10.41 13.48
C PRO A 183 0.89 10.84 12.21
N GLN A 184 -0.40 11.11 12.36
CA GLN A 184 -1.23 11.59 11.26
C GLN A 184 -0.79 13.01 10.84
N TYR A 185 -0.80 13.28 9.54
CA TYR A 185 -0.42 14.56 8.94
C TYR A 185 1.03 15.01 9.20
N SER A 186 1.90 14.09 9.54
CA SER A 186 3.33 14.37 9.77
C SER A 186 4.20 13.53 8.83
N PRO A 187 4.26 13.86 7.53
CA PRO A 187 5.09 13.15 6.58
C PRO A 187 6.58 13.39 6.87
N MET A 188 7.37 12.35 6.82
CA MET A 188 8.79 12.39 7.07
C MET A 188 9.57 12.54 5.75
N PRO A 189 10.58 13.43 5.65
CA PRO A 189 11.47 13.49 4.50
C PRO A 189 12.17 12.17 4.24
N VAL A 190 12.46 11.87 2.97
CA VAL A 190 13.02 10.56 2.57
C VAL A 190 14.40 10.30 3.19
N GLU A 191 15.20 11.33 3.41
CA GLU A 191 16.51 11.25 4.05
C GLU A 191 16.40 10.78 5.50
N GLN A 192 15.44 11.30 6.24
CA GLN A 192 15.15 10.89 7.61
C GLN A 192 14.63 9.45 7.65
N GLN A 193 13.71 9.09 6.74
CA GLN A 193 13.23 7.71 6.62
C GLN A 193 14.40 6.73 6.41
N ILE A 194 15.34 7.05 5.52
CA ILE A 194 16.52 6.21 5.25
C ILE A 194 17.38 6.07 6.51
N ALA A 195 17.65 7.16 7.22
CA ALA A 195 18.49 7.14 8.42
C ALA A 195 17.86 6.28 9.52
N ILE A 196 16.56 6.46 9.79
CA ILE A 196 15.80 5.71 10.79
C ILE A 196 15.77 4.21 10.45
N LEU A 197 15.42 3.88 9.20
CA LEU A 197 15.37 2.49 8.75
C LEU A 197 16.76 1.84 8.75
N TYR A 198 17.80 2.60 8.46
CA TYR A 198 19.18 2.11 8.56
C TYR A 198 19.53 1.71 10.00
N CYS A 199 19.22 2.54 10.98
CA CYS A 199 19.42 2.23 12.38
C CYS A 199 18.67 0.96 12.80
N GLY A 200 17.43 0.81 12.41
CA GLY A 200 16.60 -0.36 12.71
C GLY A 200 17.11 -1.64 12.05
N THR A 201 17.33 -1.61 10.74
CA THR A 201 17.75 -2.81 9.97
C THR A 201 19.14 -3.30 10.34
N HIS A 202 20.04 -2.43 10.77
CA HIS A 202 21.40 -2.78 11.23
C HIS A 202 21.50 -3.05 12.73
N GLY A 203 20.38 -3.04 13.47
CA GLY A 203 20.34 -3.36 14.90
C GLY A 203 21.06 -2.33 15.78
N LEU A 204 21.24 -1.09 15.31
CA LEU A 204 21.93 -0.04 16.06
C LEU A 204 21.14 0.46 17.27
N LEU A 205 19.89 0.03 17.41
CA LEU A 205 19.00 0.42 18.50
C LEU A 205 18.99 -0.60 19.65
N HIS A 206 19.89 -1.60 19.64
CA HIS A 206 19.87 -2.68 20.62
C HIS A 206 19.85 -2.17 22.08
N ASP A 207 20.68 -1.20 22.39
CA ASP A 207 20.80 -0.64 23.75
C ASP A 207 19.82 0.51 24.03
N VAL A 208 18.94 0.84 23.08
CA VAL A 208 17.94 1.92 23.24
C VAL A 208 16.65 1.33 23.79
N PRO A 209 16.12 1.87 24.91
CA PRO A 209 14.80 1.48 25.40
C PRO A 209 13.70 1.68 24.34
N LEU A 210 12.69 0.80 24.36
CA LEU A 210 11.65 0.76 23.31
C LEU A 210 10.86 2.08 23.20
N ASP A 211 10.55 2.70 24.31
CA ASP A 211 9.86 4.00 24.42
C ASP A 211 10.68 5.16 23.86
N LEU A 212 12.00 5.10 23.93
CA LEU A 212 12.90 6.11 23.37
C LEU A 212 13.16 5.92 21.86
N SER A 213 12.91 4.73 21.32
CA SER A 213 13.05 4.48 19.88
C SER A 213 11.99 5.23 19.01
N LEU A 214 10.96 5.78 19.65
CA LEU A 214 9.91 6.62 19.04
C LEU A 214 10.28 8.10 18.92
N ILE A 215 11.40 8.54 19.49
CA ILE A 215 11.81 9.96 19.45
C ILE A 215 12.53 10.21 18.11
N HIS A 216 11.78 10.69 17.13
CA HIS A 216 12.26 11.15 15.83
C HIS A 216 11.64 12.50 15.43
#